data_459c15aa822f526ad543e45e7428bdd3
#
_entry.id   459c15aa822f526ad543e45e7428bdd3
#
_cell.length_a   1.000
_cell.length_b   1.000
_cell.length_c   1.000
_cell.angle_alpha   90.00
_cell.angle_beta   90.00
_cell.angle_gamma   90.00
#
_symmetry.space_group_name_H-M   'P 1'
#
loop_
_entity.id
_entity.type
_entity.pdbx_description
1 polymer ?
#
loop_
_entity_poly.entity_id
_entity_poly.type
_entity_poly.pdbx_seq_one_letter_code
_entity_poly.pdbx_strand_id
1 'polypeptide(L)'
;MPALKKISPNLYQWSEFSVEKQLNFNGYYLVNNGESVIIDPPVLLDNDLQSLKNLLIKNSDSPLKAILLTNVHHDRISQKAKEIFDVPVYIHENDVSELDFEADHTFVNGDKLFCGLKVIHLKNQKSPGESAFYLEDQKKMFVCDALIGKVSGKLNMLPPEKFVDIDEAKKSLQVLRSFDFDDLLLGEGECILGEGKETLEEFLN
;
A
#
# COMPACT_ATOMS: atom_id res chain seq x y z
N MET A 1 18.78 13.18 -2.67
CA MET A 1 18.57 11.81 -2.14
C MET A 1 18.08 10.96 -3.30
N PRO A 2 18.35 9.65 -3.35
CA PRO A 2 17.74 8.81 -4.38
C PRO A 2 16.23 8.91 -4.25
N ALA A 3 15.56 9.15 -5.35
CA ALA A 3 14.13 9.34 -5.41
C ALA A 3 13.36 8.11 -4.94
N LEU A 4 13.85 6.90 -5.24
CA LEU A 4 13.27 5.63 -4.76
C LEU A 4 14.24 4.90 -3.84
N LYS A 5 13.76 4.57 -2.65
CA LYS A 5 14.50 3.75 -1.67
C LYS A 5 14.26 2.27 -1.98
N LYS A 6 15.34 1.51 -2.16
CA LYS A 6 15.26 0.06 -2.30
C LYS A 6 15.04 -0.58 -0.91
N ILE A 7 13.91 -1.25 -0.70
CA ILE A 7 13.58 -1.96 0.54
C ILE A 7 14.13 -3.40 0.50
N SER A 8 13.94 -4.10 -0.62
CA SER A 8 14.45 -5.44 -0.86
C SER A 8 14.82 -5.58 -2.36
N PRO A 9 15.39 -6.71 -2.82
CA PRO A 9 15.82 -6.85 -4.21
C PRO A 9 14.79 -6.41 -5.26
N ASN A 10 13.52 -6.65 -5.01
CA ASN A 10 12.43 -6.43 -5.97
C ASN A 10 11.36 -5.46 -5.47
N LEU A 11 11.64 -4.73 -4.39
CA LEU A 11 10.71 -3.78 -3.79
C LEU A 11 11.37 -2.43 -3.60
N TYR A 12 10.73 -1.39 -4.11
CA TYR A 12 11.15 -0.01 -4.01
C TYR A 12 10.02 0.83 -3.42
N GLN A 13 10.38 1.75 -2.54
CA GLN A 13 9.49 2.73 -1.92
C GLN A 13 9.89 4.13 -2.39
N TRP A 14 8.92 4.99 -2.66
CA TRP A 14 9.13 6.43 -2.67
C TRP A 14 8.13 7.10 -1.74
N SER A 15 8.47 8.29 -1.29
CA SER A 15 7.69 8.94 -0.26
C SER A 15 7.58 10.43 -0.51
N GLU A 16 6.40 10.97 -0.25
CA GLU A 16 6.14 12.40 -0.16
C GLU A 16 6.03 12.77 1.32
N PHE A 17 6.80 13.78 1.77
CA PHE A 17 6.68 14.26 3.15
C PHE A 17 5.53 15.24 3.27
N SER A 18 4.54 14.89 4.08
CA SER A 18 3.44 15.78 4.45
C SER A 18 3.87 16.70 5.60
N VAL A 19 4.00 18.00 5.31
CA VAL A 19 4.31 19.02 6.33
C VAL A 19 3.17 19.14 7.35
N GLU A 20 1.93 18.98 6.89
CA GLU A 20 0.74 19.04 7.75
C GLU A 20 0.70 17.88 8.75
N LYS A 21 0.93 16.66 8.27
CA LYS A 21 0.85 15.43 9.08
C LYS A 21 2.14 15.09 9.81
N GLN A 22 3.27 15.73 9.41
CA GLN A 22 4.61 15.45 9.93
C GLN A 22 5.03 13.98 9.78
N LEU A 23 4.66 13.37 8.65
CA LEU A 23 5.04 12.00 8.29
C LEU A 23 5.11 11.84 6.75
N ASN A 24 5.69 10.73 6.32
CA ASN A 24 5.77 10.39 4.90
C ASN A 24 4.49 9.67 4.45
N PHE A 25 4.01 10.02 3.26
CA PHE A 25 3.09 9.22 2.47
C PHE A 25 3.90 8.33 1.54
N ASN A 26 3.70 7.03 1.62
CA ASN A 26 4.50 6.04 0.90
C ASN A 26 3.72 5.44 -0.27
N GLY A 27 4.45 5.13 -1.33
CA GLY A 27 4.01 4.28 -2.42
C GLY A 27 5.10 3.27 -2.76
N TYR A 28 4.72 2.21 -3.47
CA TYR A 28 5.62 1.10 -3.72
C TYR A 28 5.63 0.71 -5.20
N TYR A 29 6.81 0.30 -5.67
CA TYR A 29 6.97 -0.45 -6.92
C TYR A 29 7.47 -1.84 -6.56
N LEU A 30 6.67 -2.85 -6.87
CA LEU A 30 6.94 -4.27 -6.58
C LEU A 30 7.13 -5.02 -7.89
N VAL A 31 8.16 -5.86 -7.94
CA VAL A 31 8.40 -6.83 -9.02
C VAL A 31 8.37 -8.23 -8.42
N ASN A 32 7.51 -9.10 -8.92
CA ASN A 32 7.45 -10.50 -8.51
C ASN A 32 6.81 -11.37 -9.59
N ASN A 33 7.22 -12.64 -9.68
CA ASN A 33 6.64 -13.64 -10.59
C ASN A 33 6.59 -13.22 -12.07
N GLY A 34 7.59 -12.43 -12.55
CA GLY A 34 7.62 -11.95 -13.94
C GLY A 34 6.62 -10.82 -14.24
N GLU A 35 6.09 -10.16 -13.21
CA GLU A 35 5.17 -9.03 -13.29
C GLU A 35 5.63 -7.90 -12.37
N SER A 36 5.11 -6.69 -12.58
CA SER A 36 5.28 -5.61 -11.62
C SER A 36 4.00 -4.80 -11.43
N VAL A 37 3.89 -4.14 -10.29
CA VAL A 37 2.78 -3.26 -9.92
C VAL A 37 3.28 -2.01 -9.19
N ILE A 38 2.47 -0.97 -9.23
CA ILE A 38 2.58 0.20 -8.38
C ILE A 38 1.47 0.10 -7.32
N ILE A 39 1.80 0.37 -6.05
CA ILE A 39 0.83 0.38 -4.95
C ILE A 39 0.81 1.79 -4.37
N ASP A 40 -0.38 2.39 -4.27
CA ASP A 40 -0.67 3.69 -3.63
C ASP A 40 0.30 4.83 -4.02
N PRO A 41 0.39 5.22 -5.28
CA PRO A 41 1.38 6.19 -5.75
C PRO A 41 1.18 7.57 -5.10
N PRO A 42 2.12 8.06 -4.24
CA PRO A 42 2.14 9.45 -3.81
C PRO A 42 2.60 10.36 -4.96
N VAL A 43 2.68 11.67 -4.71
CA VAL A 43 3.17 12.61 -5.72
C VAL A 43 4.51 12.15 -6.30
N LEU A 44 4.61 12.11 -7.62
CA LEU A 44 5.82 11.82 -8.38
C LEU A 44 6.46 13.12 -8.81
N LEU A 45 7.54 13.51 -8.15
CA LEU A 45 8.42 14.56 -8.64
C LEU A 45 9.19 14.07 -9.89
N ASP A 46 9.74 14.97 -10.68
CA ASP A 46 10.45 14.62 -11.92
C ASP A 46 11.56 13.57 -11.71
N ASN A 47 12.30 13.66 -10.60
CA ASN A 47 13.35 12.70 -10.25
C ASN A 47 12.78 11.32 -9.88
N ASP A 48 11.63 11.27 -9.20
CA ASP A 48 10.94 10.02 -8.85
C ASP A 48 10.43 9.34 -10.10
N LEU A 49 9.76 10.12 -10.98
CA LEU A 49 9.27 9.64 -12.26
C LEU A 49 10.38 9.08 -13.14
N GLN A 50 11.52 9.80 -13.25
CA GLN A 50 12.65 9.32 -14.03
C GLN A 50 13.26 8.05 -13.43
N SER A 51 13.37 7.98 -12.11
CA SER A 51 13.88 6.79 -11.40
C SER A 51 12.96 5.58 -11.61
N LEU A 52 11.64 5.78 -11.53
CA LEU A 52 10.66 4.73 -11.78
C LEU A 52 10.70 4.27 -13.24
N LYS A 53 10.77 5.18 -14.22
CA LYS A 53 10.95 4.82 -15.63
C LYS A 53 12.21 4.00 -15.87
N ASN A 54 13.32 4.35 -15.24
CA ASN A 54 14.57 3.59 -15.35
C ASN A 54 14.43 2.18 -14.73
N LEU A 55 13.70 2.04 -13.63
CA LEU A 55 13.39 0.73 -13.04
C LEU A 55 12.50 -0.12 -13.95
N LEU A 56 11.49 0.47 -14.58
CA LEU A 56 10.63 -0.23 -15.56
C LEU A 56 11.43 -0.74 -16.75
N ILE A 57 12.35 0.07 -17.28
CA ILE A 57 13.25 -0.36 -18.37
C ILE A 57 14.16 -1.49 -17.89
N LYS A 58 14.75 -1.35 -16.71
CA LYS A 58 15.63 -2.40 -16.13
C LYS A 58 14.91 -3.73 -15.90
N ASN A 59 13.62 -3.67 -15.56
CA ASN A 59 12.77 -4.83 -15.29
C ASN A 59 11.82 -5.12 -16.47
N SER A 60 12.25 -4.89 -17.72
CA SER A 60 11.42 -5.07 -18.92
C SER A 60 10.85 -6.49 -19.09
N ASP A 61 11.51 -7.49 -18.51
CA ASP A 61 11.01 -8.88 -18.47
C ASP A 61 9.86 -9.08 -17.45
N SER A 62 9.57 -8.07 -16.65
CA SER A 62 8.48 -8.06 -15.66
C SER A 62 7.62 -6.81 -15.87
N PRO A 63 6.77 -6.79 -16.93
CA PRO A 63 6.03 -5.60 -17.33
C PRO A 63 5.11 -5.09 -16.21
N LEU A 64 4.96 -3.77 -16.14
CA LEU A 64 4.00 -3.13 -15.25
C LEU A 64 2.58 -3.52 -15.66
N LYS A 65 1.81 -4.08 -14.73
CA LYS A 65 0.47 -4.61 -14.97
C LYS A 65 -0.64 -3.70 -14.51
N ALA A 66 -0.44 -3.02 -13.39
CA ALA A 66 -1.49 -2.22 -12.78
C ALA A 66 -0.95 -1.23 -11.74
N ILE A 67 -1.80 -0.27 -11.40
CA ILE A 67 -1.78 0.51 -10.17
C ILE A 67 -2.83 -0.09 -9.24
N LEU A 68 -2.43 -0.46 -8.03
CA LEU A 68 -3.29 -1.04 -7.01
C LEU A 68 -3.50 -0.03 -5.88
N LEU A 69 -4.74 0.26 -5.55
CA LEU A 69 -5.10 1.16 -4.45
C LEU A 69 -5.58 0.34 -3.25
N THR A 70 -5.00 0.58 -2.09
CA THR A 70 -5.43 -0.07 -0.84
C THR A 70 -6.72 0.53 -0.30
N ASN A 71 -6.97 1.81 -0.56
CA ASN A 71 -8.21 2.52 -0.26
C ASN A 71 -8.37 3.79 -1.13
N VAL A 72 -9.54 4.42 -1.08
CA VAL A 72 -9.84 5.62 -1.88
C VAL A 72 -8.98 6.83 -1.51
N HIS A 73 -8.54 6.98 -0.26
CA HIS A 73 -7.75 8.14 0.16
C HIS A 73 -6.28 8.08 -0.31
N HIS A 74 -5.89 6.96 -0.92
CA HIS A 74 -4.57 6.75 -1.52
C HIS A 74 -4.59 6.88 -3.06
N ASP A 75 -5.68 7.40 -3.63
CA ASP A 75 -5.84 7.68 -5.07
C ASP A 75 -4.83 8.71 -5.60
N ARG A 76 -4.55 9.76 -4.84
CA ARG A 76 -3.51 10.81 -5.01
C ARG A 76 -3.21 11.14 -6.48
N ILE A 77 -2.15 10.57 -7.06
CA ILE A 77 -1.80 10.79 -8.47
C ILE A 77 -2.16 9.62 -9.38
N SER A 78 -2.96 8.68 -8.93
CA SER A 78 -3.23 7.41 -9.64
C SER A 78 -3.81 7.63 -11.03
N GLN A 79 -4.71 8.58 -11.21
CA GLN A 79 -5.23 8.95 -12.52
C GLN A 79 -4.11 9.41 -13.48
N LYS A 80 -3.23 10.30 -13.01
CA LYS A 80 -2.09 10.78 -13.81
C LYS A 80 -1.07 9.67 -14.06
N ALA A 81 -0.83 8.81 -13.07
CA ALA A 81 0.08 7.67 -13.20
C ALA A 81 -0.45 6.64 -14.22
N LYS A 82 -1.77 6.37 -14.23
CA LYS A 82 -2.46 5.58 -15.25
C LYS A 82 -2.16 6.09 -16.66
N GLU A 83 -2.31 7.41 -16.88
CA GLU A 83 -2.02 8.04 -18.17
C GLU A 83 -0.54 7.95 -18.57
N ILE A 84 0.39 8.17 -17.61
CA ILE A 84 1.84 8.16 -17.86
C ILE A 84 2.36 6.77 -18.23
N PHE A 85 1.83 5.74 -17.56
CA PHE A 85 2.33 4.37 -17.67
C PHE A 85 1.46 3.47 -18.56
N ASP A 86 0.29 3.96 -18.98
CA ASP A 86 -0.69 3.22 -19.80
C ASP A 86 -1.08 1.87 -19.15
N VAL A 87 -1.47 1.91 -17.88
CA VAL A 87 -1.85 0.72 -17.10
C VAL A 87 -3.14 0.96 -16.31
N PRO A 88 -3.95 -0.10 -16.09
CA PRO A 88 -5.22 0.01 -15.37
C PRO A 88 -5.04 0.28 -13.87
N VAL A 89 -6.04 0.95 -13.28
CA VAL A 89 -6.17 1.16 -11.82
C VAL A 89 -7.18 0.18 -11.26
N TYR A 90 -6.80 -0.47 -10.17
CA TYR A 90 -7.62 -1.41 -9.39
C TYR A 90 -7.87 -0.87 -8.00
N ILE A 91 -9.11 -0.99 -7.51
CA ILE A 91 -9.51 -0.62 -6.15
C ILE A 91 -10.55 -1.62 -5.62
N HIS A 92 -10.74 -1.66 -4.29
CA HIS A 92 -11.81 -2.47 -3.71
C HIS A 92 -13.19 -1.98 -4.16
N GLU A 93 -14.14 -2.90 -4.44
CA GLU A 93 -15.47 -2.56 -4.96
C GLU A 93 -16.24 -1.55 -4.10
N ASN A 94 -16.03 -1.57 -2.78
CA ASN A 94 -16.71 -0.68 -1.83
C ASN A 94 -16.21 0.77 -1.89
N ASP A 95 -15.05 1.04 -2.51
CA ASP A 95 -14.45 2.38 -2.60
C ASP A 95 -14.66 3.04 -3.97
N VAL A 96 -15.13 2.31 -4.97
CA VAL A 96 -15.27 2.81 -6.35
C VAL A 96 -16.10 4.09 -6.42
N SER A 97 -17.20 4.17 -5.66
CA SER A 97 -18.11 5.30 -5.71
C SER A 97 -17.54 6.59 -5.12
N GLU A 98 -16.44 6.51 -4.38
CA GLU A 98 -15.80 7.65 -3.73
C GLU A 98 -14.59 8.19 -4.51
N LEU A 99 -14.17 7.49 -5.60
CA LEU A 99 -13.10 7.98 -6.47
C LEU A 99 -13.58 9.16 -7.33
N ASP A 100 -12.70 10.14 -7.51
CA ASP A 100 -12.93 11.29 -8.42
C ASP A 100 -12.73 10.95 -9.90
N PHE A 101 -12.32 9.72 -10.22
CA PHE A 101 -12.11 9.21 -11.58
C PHE A 101 -12.58 7.74 -11.68
N GLU A 102 -12.76 7.24 -12.89
CA GLU A 102 -13.19 5.86 -13.13
C GLU A 102 -12.05 4.86 -12.94
N ALA A 103 -12.18 3.94 -11.96
CA ALA A 103 -11.31 2.79 -11.84
C ALA A 103 -11.60 1.80 -12.98
N ASP A 104 -10.55 1.17 -13.52
CA ASP A 104 -10.71 0.20 -14.62
C ASP A 104 -11.25 -1.13 -14.14
N HIS A 105 -10.85 -1.52 -12.91
CA HIS A 105 -11.23 -2.81 -12.34
C HIS A 105 -11.41 -2.71 -10.83
N THR A 106 -12.18 -3.66 -10.31
CA THR A 106 -12.36 -3.84 -8.87
C THR A 106 -11.81 -5.17 -8.40
N PHE A 107 -11.57 -5.26 -7.09
CA PHE A 107 -11.25 -6.49 -6.40
C PHE A 107 -12.07 -6.62 -5.11
N VAL A 108 -12.10 -7.84 -4.56
CA VAL A 108 -12.76 -8.17 -3.29
C VAL A 108 -11.83 -8.97 -2.39
N ASN A 109 -12.27 -9.16 -1.15
CA ASN A 109 -11.52 -9.98 -0.18
C ASN A 109 -11.20 -11.39 -0.70
N GLY A 110 -9.95 -11.78 -0.60
CA GLY A 110 -9.45 -13.09 -1.00
C GLY A 110 -8.98 -13.19 -2.45
N ASP A 111 -9.20 -12.16 -3.27
CA ASP A 111 -8.69 -12.14 -4.64
C ASP A 111 -7.16 -12.22 -4.67
N LYS A 112 -6.65 -12.85 -5.72
CA LYS A 112 -5.24 -12.86 -6.07
C LYS A 112 -4.99 -11.89 -7.21
N LEU A 113 -4.22 -10.87 -6.93
CA LEU A 113 -3.80 -9.86 -7.88
C LEU A 113 -2.43 -10.19 -8.50
N PHE A 114 -1.95 -9.30 -9.35
CA PHE A 114 -0.62 -9.37 -9.95
C PHE A 114 0.48 -9.54 -8.89
N CYS A 115 1.62 -10.00 -9.30
CA CYS A 115 2.77 -10.30 -8.43
C CYS A 115 2.49 -11.36 -7.35
N GLY A 116 1.32 -12.00 -7.34
CA GLY A 116 0.90 -12.97 -6.32
C GLY A 116 0.35 -12.34 -5.04
N LEU A 117 0.01 -11.04 -5.07
CA LEU A 117 -0.61 -10.33 -3.95
C LEU A 117 -2.00 -10.88 -3.66
N LYS A 118 -2.27 -11.21 -2.39
CA LYS A 118 -3.59 -11.59 -1.88
C LYS A 118 -4.26 -10.42 -1.19
N VAL A 119 -5.51 -10.14 -1.55
CA VAL A 119 -6.32 -9.08 -0.94
C VAL A 119 -6.89 -9.54 0.40
N ILE A 120 -6.77 -8.68 1.41
CA ILE A 120 -7.37 -8.85 2.74
C ILE A 120 -8.19 -7.58 3.03
N HIS A 121 -9.51 -7.68 3.00
CA HIS A 121 -10.39 -6.57 3.32
C HIS A 121 -10.42 -6.33 4.84
N LEU A 122 -10.11 -5.10 5.25
CA LEU A 122 -10.11 -4.65 6.64
C LEU A 122 -11.40 -3.86 6.91
N LYS A 123 -12.35 -4.48 7.61
CA LYS A 123 -13.67 -3.90 7.88
C LYS A 123 -13.61 -2.77 8.91
N ASN A 124 -14.64 -1.92 8.90
CA ASN A 124 -14.82 -0.84 9.88
C ASN A 124 -13.67 0.17 9.94
N GLN A 125 -12.84 0.23 8.89
CA GLN A 125 -11.79 1.22 8.77
C GLN A 125 -12.35 2.58 8.28
N LYS A 126 -11.46 3.56 8.13
CA LYS A 126 -11.79 4.89 7.62
C LYS A 126 -12.45 4.81 6.24
N SER A 127 -11.95 3.94 5.37
CA SER A 127 -12.51 3.67 4.04
C SER A 127 -13.33 2.37 4.07
N PRO A 128 -14.51 2.32 3.42
CA PRO A 128 -15.31 1.09 3.30
C PRO A 128 -14.59 -0.06 2.61
N GLY A 129 -13.67 0.25 1.67
CA GLY A 129 -12.89 -0.71 0.89
C GLY A 129 -11.46 -0.90 1.38
N GLU A 130 -11.11 -0.41 2.57
CA GLU A 130 -9.75 -0.55 3.13
C GLU A 130 -9.23 -1.98 3.00
N SER A 131 -8.08 -2.13 2.34
CA SER A 131 -7.52 -3.42 2.00
C SER A 131 -6.03 -3.49 2.34
N ALA A 132 -5.61 -4.63 2.89
CA ALA A 132 -4.20 -4.99 2.96
C ALA A 132 -3.85 -5.92 1.80
N PHE A 133 -2.60 -5.90 1.34
CA PHE A 133 -2.09 -6.82 0.35
C PHE A 133 -1.00 -7.70 0.98
N TYR A 134 -1.18 -9.01 0.90
CA TYR A 134 -0.24 -9.98 1.44
C TYR A 134 0.55 -10.68 0.32
N LEU A 135 1.88 -10.62 0.40
CA LEU A 135 2.83 -11.31 -0.47
C LEU A 135 3.47 -12.46 0.31
N GLU A 136 2.90 -13.66 0.16
CA GLU A 136 3.23 -14.84 0.96
C GLU A 136 4.68 -15.31 0.76
N ASP A 137 5.12 -15.41 -0.49
CA ASP A 137 6.43 -15.92 -0.88
C ASP A 137 7.60 -15.05 -0.40
N GLN A 138 7.34 -13.78 -0.11
CA GLN A 138 8.33 -12.82 0.41
C GLN A 138 8.01 -12.36 1.84
N LYS A 139 6.99 -12.92 2.48
CA LYS A 139 6.56 -12.58 3.84
C LYS A 139 6.38 -11.07 4.05
N LYS A 140 5.66 -10.42 3.14
CA LYS A 140 5.40 -8.97 3.19
C LYS A 140 3.91 -8.68 3.29
N MET A 141 3.58 -7.72 4.15
CA MET A 141 2.23 -7.21 4.33
C MET A 141 2.21 -5.71 4.05
N PHE A 142 1.42 -5.29 3.08
CA PHE A 142 1.16 -3.87 2.81
C PHE A 142 -0.13 -3.48 3.51
N VAL A 143 -0.05 -2.48 4.38
CA VAL A 143 -1.21 -1.92 5.10
C VAL A 143 -1.10 -0.40 5.06
N CYS A 144 -2.19 0.27 4.72
CA CYS A 144 -2.14 1.71 4.58
C CYS A 144 -2.84 2.43 5.74
N ASP A 145 -3.97 3.11 5.54
CA ASP A 145 -4.60 3.95 6.57
C ASP A 145 -5.00 3.20 7.85
N ALA A 146 -5.17 1.88 7.78
CA ALA A 146 -5.53 1.05 8.93
C ALA A 146 -4.45 1.01 10.02
N LEU A 147 -3.16 1.15 9.63
CA LEU A 147 -2.02 1.21 10.54
C LEU A 147 -0.99 2.22 10.03
N ILE A 148 -0.47 3.07 10.90
CA ILE A 148 0.53 4.09 10.57
C ILE A 148 1.78 3.97 11.43
N GLY A 149 2.94 4.28 10.85
CA GLY A 149 4.26 4.28 11.50
C GLY A 149 4.70 5.67 11.95
N LYS A 150 3.90 6.37 12.76
CA LYS A 150 4.21 7.73 13.19
C LYS A 150 5.44 7.81 14.10
N VAL A 151 5.68 6.77 14.87
CA VAL A 151 6.84 6.63 15.74
C VAL A 151 7.63 5.41 15.29
N SER A 152 8.93 5.57 15.08
CA SER A 152 9.81 4.48 14.63
C SER A 152 9.65 3.23 15.51
N GLY A 153 9.46 2.07 14.88
CA GLY A 153 9.28 0.79 15.57
C GLY A 153 7.94 0.62 16.29
N LYS A 154 6.96 1.52 16.09
CA LYS A 154 5.63 1.42 16.73
C LYS A 154 4.51 1.62 15.73
N LEU A 155 3.42 0.89 15.97
CA LEU A 155 2.19 1.04 15.20
C LEU A 155 1.20 1.96 15.93
N ASN A 156 0.47 2.73 15.13
CA ASN A 156 -0.62 3.59 15.57
C ASN A 156 -1.80 3.42 14.62
N MET A 157 -3.00 3.68 15.07
CA MET A 157 -4.16 3.95 14.21
C MET A 157 -4.29 5.45 13.99
N LEU A 158 -5.09 5.83 13.00
CA LEU A 158 -5.55 7.20 12.83
C LEU A 158 -6.34 7.66 14.08
N PRO A 159 -6.52 8.98 14.29
CA PRO A 159 -7.30 9.49 15.41
C PRO A 159 -8.73 8.96 15.43
N PRO A 160 -9.36 8.74 16.61
CA PRO A 160 -10.67 8.10 16.76
C PRO A 160 -11.78 8.72 15.92
N GLU A 161 -11.75 10.02 15.69
CA GLU A 161 -12.72 10.76 14.88
C GLU A 161 -12.72 10.41 13.39
N LYS A 162 -11.74 9.61 12.94
CA LYS A 162 -11.66 9.08 11.57
C LYS A 162 -12.43 7.78 11.38
N PHE A 163 -12.97 7.20 12.45
CA PHE A 163 -13.69 5.93 12.45
C PHE A 163 -15.13 6.13 12.92
N VAL A 164 -16.03 5.30 12.44
CA VAL A 164 -17.38 5.20 13.03
C VAL A 164 -17.30 4.57 14.42
N ASP A 165 -16.47 3.54 14.57
CA ASP A 165 -16.18 2.83 15.82
C ASP A 165 -14.72 2.34 15.78
N ILE A 166 -13.85 2.97 16.57
CA ILE A 166 -12.43 2.64 16.60
C ILE A 166 -12.15 1.24 17.20
N ASP A 167 -12.98 0.78 18.13
CA ASP A 167 -12.81 -0.53 18.77
C ASP A 167 -13.14 -1.64 17.78
N GLU A 168 -14.21 -1.49 16.99
CA GLU A 168 -14.52 -2.41 15.89
C GLU A 168 -13.49 -2.33 14.76
N ALA A 169 -12.94 -1.14 14.47
CA ALA A 169 -11.85 -0.98 13.54
C ALA A 169 -10.59 -1.74 14.02
N LYS A 170 -10.18 -1.54 15.28
CA LYS A 170 -9.04 -2.27 15.88
C LYS A 170 -9.28 -3.78 15.89
N LYS A 171 -10.50 -4.22 16.21
CA LYS A 171 -10.87 -5.63 16.21
C LYS A 171 -10.77 -6.27 14.81
N SER A 172 -11.08 -5.52 13.75
CA SER A 172 -10.97 -6.03 12.38
C SER A 172 -9.52 -6.36 11.98
N LEU A 173 -8.53 -5.69 12.57
CA LEU A 173 -7.11 -5.94 12.34
C LEU A 173 -6.63 -7.31 12.87
N GLN A 174 -7.41 -7.97 13.74
CA GLN A 174 -7.10 -9.33 14.23
C GLN A 174 -6.96 -10.34 13.08
N VAL A 175 -7.60 -10.11 11.94
CA VAL A 175 -7.47 -10.97 10.76
C VAL A 175 -6.01 -11.08 10.29
N LEU A 176 -5.21 -10.04 10.45
CA LEU A 176 -3.80 -10.01 10.05
C LEU A 176 -2.94 -10.99 10.86
N ARG A 177 -3.39 -11.41 12.06
CA ARG A 177 -2.70 -12.43 12.87
C ARG A 177 -2.62 -13.80 12.20
N SER A 178 -3.51 -14.09 11.27
CA SER A 178 -3.52 -15.37 10.56
C SER A 178 -2.47 -15.49 9.44
N PHE A 179 -1.72 -14.41 9.16
CA PHE A 179 -0.71 -14.35 8.12
C PHE A 179 0.70 -14.33 8.73
N ASP A 180 1.65 -14.99 8.04
CA ASP A 180 3.07 -15.01 8.42
C ASP A 180 3.83 -13.98 7.57
N PHE A 181 4.33 -12.90 8.19
CA PHE A 181 5.08 -11.85 7.51
C PHE A 181 6.17 -11.27 8.40
N ASP A 182 7.29 -10.91 7.79
CA ASP A 182 8.43 -10.29 8.44
C ASP A 182 8.40 -8.76 8.26
N ASP A 183 7.99 -8.30 7.06
CA ASP A 183 7.93 -6.88 6.73
C ASP A 183 6.48 -6.38 6.75
N LEU A 184 6.23 -5.30 7.49
CA LEU A 184 4.98 -4.55 7.47
C LEU A 184 5.22 -3.20 6.78
N LEU A 185 4.70 -3.07 5.57
CA LEU A 185 4.89 -1.95 4.67
C LEU A 185 3.70 -1.00 4.80
N LEU A 186 3.95 0.19 5.31
CA LEU A 186 2.92 1.15 5.70
C LEU A 186 2.74 2.25 4.64
N GLY A 187 1.51 2.64 4.37
CA GLY A 187 1.18 3.76 3.49
C GLY A 187 1.54 5.12 4.10
N GLU A 188 1.64 5.18 5.44
CA GLU A 188 1.98 6.40 6.17
C GLU A 188 3.04 6.14 7.25
N GLY A 189 4.10 6.99 7.27
CA GLY A 189 5.16 6.93 8.26
C GLY A 189 6.26 5.89 7.95
N GLU A 190 6.88 5.34 8.98
CA GLU A 190 7.98 4.38 8.85
C GLU A 190 7.48 2.94 8.83
N CYS A 191 7.96 2.16 7.83
CA CYS A 191 7.70 0.72 7.73
C CYS A 191 8.41 -0.06 8.85
N ILE A 192 7.85 -1.19 9.26
CA ILE A 192 8.48 -2.12 10.19
C ILE A 192 9.09 -3.26 9.35
N LEU A 193 10.41 -3.37 9.36
CA LEU A 193 11.12 -4.36 8.55
C LEU A 193 11.76 -5.42 9.45
N GLY A 194 11.49 -6.69 9.17
CA GLY A 194 12.01 -7.85 9.88
C GLY A 194 11.26 -8.22 11.17
N GLU A 195 10.50 -7.30 11.74
CA GLU A 195 9.77 -7.46 13.03
C GLU A 195 8.28 -7.09 12.88
N GLY A 196 7.77 -7.12 11.64
CA GLY A 196 6.41 -6.66 11.33
C GLY A 196 5.32 -7.42 12.06
N LYS A 197 5.45 -8.75 12.13
CA LYS A 197 4.48 -9.62 12.81
C LYS A 197 4.50 -9.41 14.32
N GLU A 198 5.66 -9.39 14.92
CA GLU A 198 5.86 -9.18 16.36
C GLU A 198 5.30 -7.82 16.78
N THR A 199 5.62 -6.77 16.03
CA THR A 199 5.13 -5.41 16.29
C THR A 199 3.60 -5.33 16.17
N LEU A 200 2.99 -6.04 15.19
CA LEU A 200 1.54 -6.15 15.08
C LEU A 200 0.93 -6.85 16.31
N GLU A 201 1.52 -7.97 16.74
CA GLU A 201 1.05 -8.71 17.92
C GLU A 201 1.10 -7.85 19.19
N GLU A 202 2.17 -7.10 19.39
CA GLU A 202 2.30 -6.15 20.53
C GLU A 202 1.24 -5.05 20.48
N PHE A 203 0.95 -4.51 19.29
CA PHE A 203 -0.06 -3.47 19.09
C PHE A 203 -1.49 -3.97 19.36
N LEU A 204 -1.79 -5.23 19.01
CA LEU A 204 -3.14 -5.81 19.12
C LEU A 204 -3.44 -6.40 20.51
N ASN A 205 -2.45 -6.62 21.35
CA ASN A 205 -2.62 -7.08 22.72
C ASN A 205 -2.89 -5.91 23.68
#